data_1ed3652ad478909aeca28554945fb0e9
#
_entry.id   1ed3652ad478909aeca28554945fb0e9
#
_cell.length_a   1.000
_cell.length_b   1.000
_cell.length_c   1.000
_cell.angle_alpha   90.00
_cell.angle_beta   90.00
_cell.angle_gamma   90.00
#
_symmetry.space_group_name_H-M   'P 1'
#
loop_
_entity.id
_entity.type
_entity.pdbx_description
1 polymer ?
#
loop_
_entity_poly.entity_id
_entity_poly.type
_entity_poly.pdbx_seq_one_letter_code
_entity_poly.pdbx_strand_id
1 'polypeptide(L)'
;MKITDIHTNPDNPRLIKDDKFKKLVVSIKDFPKMMALRPIVVDDTMTILGGNMRYKALQEAGFTEIPDEWVKQAKDLTPEEKKRFIVSDNLPFGEWNWDILANNFEIKDLLEWGFDEKDLKINEDINFDNIQSTEDREKEFKNQTVTCPDCGKSFEIQV
;
A
#
# COMPACT_ATOMS: atom_id res chain seq x y z
N MET A 1 17.34 21.21 2.58
CA MET A 1 18.42 21.08 1.57
C MET A 1 17.84 21.17 0.16
N LYS A 2 18.66 21.52 -0.85
CA LYS A 2 18.20 21.50 -2.25
C LYS A 2 18.08 20.05 -2.75
N ILE A 3 17.04 19.78 -3.52
CA ILE A 3 16.83 18.42 -4.07
C ILE A 3 17.94 18.05 -5.07
N THR A 4 18.56 19.04 -5.71
CA THR A 4 19.67 18.85 -6.65
C THR A 4 20.98 18.41 -6.01
N ASP A 5 21.09 18.51 -4.68
CA ASP A 5 22.28 18.07 -3.95
C ASP A 5 22.32 16.53 -3.80
N ILE A 6 21.22 15.86 -4.15
CA ILE A 6 21.05 14.41 -4.08
C ILE A 6 21.25 13.82 -5.48
N HIS A 7 22.00 12.71 -5.55
CA HIS A 7 22.31 12.04 -6.80
C HIS A 7 21.61 10.70 -6.94
N THR A 8 20.98 10.45 -8.09
CA THR A 8 20.39 9.14 -8.38
C THR A 8 21.49 8.08 -8.52
N ASN A 9 21.18 6.87 -8.04
CA ASN A 9 22.07 5.74 -8.24
C ASN A 9 21.74 5.04 -9.57
N PRO A 10 22.66 5.08 -10.57
CA PRO A 10 22.42 4.42 -11.86
C PRO A 10 22.39 2.89 -11.76
N ASP A 11 23.04 2.33 -10.73
CA ASP A 11 23.12 0.88 -10.51
C ASP A 11 21.91 0.32 -9.73
N ASN A 12 20.89 1.14 -9.46
CA ASN A 12 19.69 0.67 -8.77
C ASN A 12 18.82 -0.17 -9.73
N PRO A 13 18.63 -1.47 -9.46
CA PRO A 13 17.91 -2.37 -10.36
C PRO A 13 16.39 -2.18 -10.35
N ARG A 14 15.84 -1.37 -9.42
CA ARG A 14 14.41 -1.23 -9.27
C ARG A 14 13.81 -0.33 -10.32
N LEU A 15 12.79 -0.86 -11.00
CA LEU A 15 11.95 -0.13 -11.95
C LEU A 15 10.55 0.08 -11.36
N ILE A 16 9.86 1.12 -11.83
CA ILE A 16 8.47 1.38 -11.51
C ILE A 16 7.71 1.61 -12.83
N LYS A 17 6.49 1.07 -12.92
CA LYS A 17 5.59 1.31 -14.06
C LYS A 17 5.00 2.71 -13.94
N ASP A 18 4.69 3.34 -15.07
CA ASP A 18 4.22 4.73 -15.16
C ASP A 18 2.96 4.99 -14.30
N ASP A 19 2.01 4.07 -14.29
CA ASP A 19 0.78 4.23 -13.51
C ASP A 19 1.06 4.18 -11.98
N LYS A 20 1.92 3.26 -11.53
CA LYS A 20 2.34 3.22 -10.12
C LYS A 20 3.20 4.43 -9.74
N PHE A 21 3.96 4.96 -10.69
CA PHE A 21 4.73 6.18 -10.48
C PHE A 21 3.82 7.40 -10.29
N LYS A 22 2.79 7.56 -11.11
CA LYS A 22 1.79 8.63 -10.95
C LYS A 22 1.10 8.56 -9.59
N LYS A 23 0.69 7.37 -9.15
CA LYS A 23 0.11 7.16 -7.80
C LYS A 23 1.09 7.58 -6.71
N LEU A 24 2.38 7.26 -6.85
CA LEU A 24 3.42 7.68 -5.90
C LEU A 24 3.56 9.20 -5.83
N VAL A 25 3.52 9.89 -6.98
CA VAL A 25 3.56 11.37 -7.04
C VAL A 25 2.37 11.98 -6.31
N VAL A 26 1.16 11.47 -6.55
CA VAL A 26 -0.07 11.91 -5.85
C VAL A 26 0.06 11.64 -4.35
N SER A 27 0.44 10.44 -3.95
CA SER A 27 0.61 10.06 -2.54
C SER A 27 1.58 10.99 -1.79
N ILE A 28 2.69 11.40 -2.42
CA ILE A 28 3.64 12.33 -1.81
C ILE A 28 3.06 13.75 -1.68
N LYS A 29 2.25 14.20 -2.64
CA LYS A 29 1.56 15.50 -2.58
C LYS A 29 0.51 15.53 -1.48
N ASP A 30 -0.27 14.46 -1.35
CA ASP A 30 -1.39 14.38 -0.42
C ASP A 30 -0.93 14.09 1.02
N PHE A 31 0.14 13.30 1.16
CA PHE A 31 0.69 12.93 2.46
C PHE A 31 2.22 13.12 2.54
N PRO A 32 2.73 14.36 2.45
CA PRO A 32 4.17 14.62 2.45
C PRO A 32 4.87 14.23 3.77
N LYS A 33 4.16 14.18 4.90
CA LYS A 33 4.70 13.71 6.19
C LYS A 33 5.22 12.27 6.13
N MET A 34 4.73 11.47 5.16
CA MET A 34 5.24 10.11 4.91
C MET A 34 6.74 10.11 4.59
N MET A 35 7.26 11.18 4.00
CA MET A 35 8.69 11.29 3.67
C MET A 35 9.61 11.32 4.89
N ALA A 36 9.15 11.91 6.01
CA ALA A 36 9.90 11.85 7.28
C ALA A 36 9.90 10.44 7.89
N LEU A 37 8.83 9.67 7.69
CA LEU A 37 8.70 8.29 8.18
C LEU A 37 9.44 7.28 7.29
N ARG A 38 9.56 7.56 6.00
CA ARG A 38 10.28 6.75 5.01
C ARG A 38 11.24 7.63 4.20
N PRO A 39 12.34 8.10 4.81
CA PRO A 39 13.25 9.04 4.17
C PRO A 39 13.97 8.42 2.96
N ILE A 40 14.52 9.28 2.12
CA ILE A 40 15.49 8.89 1.11
C ILE A 40 16.80 8.57 1.84
N VAL A 41 17.37 7.40 1.58
CA VAL A 41 18.64 7.00 2.18
C VAL A 41 19.76 7.26 1.17
N VAL A 42 20.75 8.04 1.57
CA VAL A 42 21.91 8.39 0.75
C VAL A 42 23.21 7.98 1.43
N ASP A 43 24.26 7.79 0.65
CA ASP A 43 25.58 7.54 1.18
C ASP A 43 26.34 8.85 1.49
N ASP A 44 27.62 8.73 1.78
CA ASP A 44 28.55 9.84 2.06
C ASP A 44 28.75 10.80 0.89
N THR A 45 28.49 10.36 -0.35
CA THR A 45 28.54 11.18 -1.57
C THR A 45 27.19 11.74 -1.99
N MET A 46 26.17 11.63 -1.15
CA MET A 46 24.78 11.98 -1.46
C MET A 46 24.16 11.17 -2.59
N THR A 47 24.72 9.97 -2.89
CA THR A 47 24.15 9.03 -3.85
C THR A 47 23.08 8.18 -3.17
N ILE A 48 21.92 8.04 -3.82
CA ILE A 48 20.77 7.34 -3.26
C ILE A 48 21.04 5.84 -3.17
N LEU A 49 20.95 5.28 -1.98
CA LEU A 49 20.92 3.85 -1.72
C LEU A 49 19.49 3.30 -1.68
N GLY A 50 18.54 4.07 -1.12
CA GLY A 50 17.13 3.71 -1.05
C GLY A 50 16.21 4.90 -1.29
N GLY A 51 15.09 4.69 -2.00
CA GLY A 51 14.13 5.76 -2.28
C GLY A 51 14.31 6.48 -3.61
N ASN A 52 14.98 5.92 -4.62
CA ASN A 52 15.13 6.53 -5.94
C ASN A 52 13.79 6.95 -6.57
N MET A 53 12.73 6.14 -6.40
CA MET A 53 11.42 6.46 -6.96
C MET A 53 10.76 7.62 -6.21
N ARG A 54 10.92 7.69 -4.88
CA ARG A 54 10.45 8.83 -4.07
C ARG A 54 11.17 10.12 -4.47
N TYR A 55 12.47 10.06 -4.69
CA TYR A 55 13.25 11.20 -5.19
C TYR A 55 12.72 11.71 -6.54
N LYS A 56 12.54 10.82 -7.51
CA LYS A 56 11.96 11.18 -8.82
C LYS A 56 10.54 11.73 -8.69
N ALA A 57 9.74 11.16 -7.80
CA ALA A 57 8.38 11.63 -7.56
C ALA A 57 8.34 13.01 -6.89
N LEU A 58 9.29 13.35 -6.01
CA LEU A 58 9.44 14.69 -5.47
C LEU A 58 9.78 15.71 -6.56
N GLN A 59 10.69 15.36 -7.48
CA GLN A 59 11.02 16.22 -8.62
C GLN A 59 9.80 16.45 -9.52
N GLU A 60 9.06 15.39 -9.86
CA GLU A 60 7.85 15.47 -10.67
C GLU A 60 6.73 16.24 -9.94
N ALA A 61 6.68 16.16 -8.62
CA ALA A 61 5.76 16.94 -7.78
C ALA A 61 6.13 18.44 -7.71
N GLY A 62 7.31 18.85 -8.21
CA GLY A 62 7.77 20.21 -8.28
C GLY A 62 8.56 20.70 -7.05
N PHE A 63 9.01 19.79 -6.18
CA PHE A 63 9.86 20.18 -5.05
C PHE A 63 11.27 20.56 -5.54
N THR A 64 11.71 21.76 -5.19
CA THR A 64 13.09 22.24 -5.42
C THR A 64 13.95 22.15 -4.16
N GLU A 65 13.30 22.24 -3.01
CA GLU A 65 13.90 22.09 -1.68
C GLU A 65 13.07 21.11 -0.87
N ILE A 66 13.73 20.35 -0.02
CA ILE A 66 13.10 19.35 0.86
C ILE A 66 13.64 19.51 2.29
N PRO A 67 12.84 19.18 3.32
CA PRO A 67 13.30 19.12 4.69
C PRO A 67 14.45 18.13 4.86
N ASP A 68 15.44 18.45 5.70
CA ASP A 68 16.58 17.58 5.93
C ASP A 68 16.18 16.24 6.56
N GLU A 69 15.08 16.21 7.31
CA GLU A 69 14.50 15.00 7.91
C GLU A 69 13.98 13.99 6.87
N TRP A 70 13.77 14.43 5.61
CA TRP A 70 13.35 13.53 4.52
C TRP A 70 14.53 12.78 3.89
N VAL A 71 15.75 13.09 4.35
CA VAL A 71 16.98 12.47 3.88
C VAL A 71 17.74 11.87 5.06
N LYS A 72 18.08 10.60 4.96
CA LYS A 72 18.90 9.89 5.95
C LYS A 72 20.24 9.54 5.33
N GLN A 73 21.31 10.08 5.88
CA GLN A 73 22.66 9.70 5.45
C GLN A 73 23.09 8.41 6.14
N ALA A 74 23.38 7.37 5.34
CA ALA A 74 23.95 6.12 5.79
C ALA A 74 25.49 6.25 5.76
N LYS A 75 26.05 6.72 6.89
CA LYS A 75 27.49 6.82 7.09
C LYS A 75 28.03 5.43 7.47
N ASP A 76 29.29 5.21 7.18
CA ASP A 76 30.06 4.06 7.67
C ASP A 76 29.65 2.69 7.07
N LEU A 77 28.90 2.66 5.96
CA LEU A 77 28.63 1.43 5.22
C LEU A 77 29.79 1.08 4.28
N THR A 78 30.26 -0.14 4.36
CA THR A 78 31.19 -0.71 3.37
C THR A 78 30.53 -0.82 1.99
N PRO A 79 31.29 -0.93 0.89
CA PRO A 79 30.73 -1.14 -0.45
C PRO A 79 29.80 -2.35 -0.54
N GLU A 80 30.11 -3.44 0.15
CA GLU A 80 29.29 -4.65 0.22
C GLU A 80 27.97 -4.40 0.96
N GLU A 81 28.01 -3.67 2.07
CA GLU A 81 26.83 -3.32 2.84
C GLU A 81 25.92 -2.37 2.05
N LYS A 82 26.48 -1.41 1.29
CA LYS A 82 25.71 -0.55 0.38
C LYS A 82 24.96 -1.39 -0.66
N LYS A 83 25.61 -2.35 -1.32
CA LYS A 83 24.99 -3.28 -2.27
C LYS A 83 23.89 -4.11 -1.63
N ARG A 84 24.17 -4.67 -0.45
CA ARG A 84 23.20 -5.46 0.32
C ARG A 84 21.97 -4.62 0.67
N PHE A 85 22.18 -3.38 1.11
CA PHE A 85 21.07 -2.46 1.45
C PHE A 85 20.18 -2.18 0.24
N ILE A 86 20.76 -1.86 -0.93
CA ILE A 86 20.00 -1.60 -2.17
C ILE A 86 19.07 -2.76 -2.51
N VAL A 87 19.54 -4.00 -2.38
CA VAL A 87 18.74 -5.19 -2.67
C VAL A 87 17.70 -5.42 -1.57
N SER A 88 18.12 -5.40 -0.31
CA SER A 88 17.25 -5.71 0.84
C SER A 88 16.10 -4.69 1.02
N ASP A 89 16.33 -3.40 0.75
CA ASP A 89 15.30 -2.34 0.80
C ASP A 89 14.19 -2.56 -0.26
N ASN A 90 14.49 -3.35 -1.29
CA ASN A 90 13.57 -3.60 -2.40
C ASN A 90 12.88 -4.96 -2.33
N LEU A 91 13.25 -5.84 -1.37
CA LEU A 91 12.61 -7.14 -1.20
C LEU A 91 11.33 -7.03 -0.37
N PRO A 92 10.20 -7.59 -0.84
CA PRO A 92 8.98 -7.70 -0.06
C PRO A 92 9.13 -8.88 0.92
N PHE A 93 9.46 -8.61 2.19
CA PHE A 93 9.59 -9.66 3.21
C PHE A 93 8.26 -10.02 3.89
N GLY A 94 7.18 -9.33 3.58
CA GLY A 94 5.87 -9.56 4.18
C GLY A 94 4.80 -9.84 3.14
N GLU A 95 3.72 -10.48 3.60
CA GLU A 95 2.49 -10.69 2.84
C GLU A 95 1.34 -9.95 3.52
N TRP A 96 0.30 -9.64 2.76
CA TRP A 96 -0.91 -9.02 3.28
C TRP A 96 -1.83 -10.08 3.88
N ASN A 97 -2.30 -9.86 5.11
CA ASN A 97 -3.47 -10.57 5.61
C ASN A 97 -4.71 -9.90 5.00
N TRP A 98 -5.27 -10.54 3.99
CA TRP A 98 -6.37 -10.00 3.20
C TRP A 98 -7.66 -9.83 4.02
N ASP A 99 -7.92 -10.72 4.99
CA ASP A 99 -9.10 -10.60 5.86
C ASP A 99 -8.99 -9.36 6.76
N ILE A 100 -7.82 -9.11 7.34
CA ILE A 100 -7.59 -7.91 8.16
C ILE A 100 -7.68 -6.66 7.28
N LEU A 101 -7.13 -6.70 6.07
CA LEU A 101 -7.15 -5.56 5.17
C LEU A 101 -8.61 -5.22 4.76
N ALA A 102 -9.39 -6.23 4.35
CA ALA A 102 -10.77 -6.06 3.93
C ALA A 102 -11.70 -5.59 5.07
N ASN A 103 -11.43 -6.00 6.31
CA ASN A 103 -12.30 -5.65 7.44
C ASN A 103 -11.98 -4.30 8.09
N ASN A 104 -10.79 -3.72 7.83
CA ASN A 104 -10.35 -2.50 8.52
C ASN A 104 -10.09 -1.31 7.59
N PHE A 105 -10.12 -1.51 6.26
CA PHE A 105 -9.79 -0.48 5.30
C PHE A 105 -10.81 -0.46 4.15
N GLU A 106 -11.26 0.73 3.77
CA GLU A 106 -12.14 0.89 2.63
C GLU A 106 -11.40 0.64 1.31
N ILE A 107 -12.04 -0.06 0.38
CA ILE A 107 -11.47 -0.38 -0.94
C ILE A 107 -11.02 0.89 -1.67
N LYS A 108 -11.83 1.95 -1.59
CA LYS A 108 -11.54 3.25 -2.21
C LYS A 108 -10.21 3.81 -1.70
N ASP A 109 -9.99 3.79 -0.39
CA ASP A 109 -8.78 4.30 0.23
C ASP A 109 -7.56 3.47 -0.19
N LEU A 110 -7.71 2.14 -0.23
CA LEU A 110 -6.64 1.25 -0.68
C LEU A 110 -6.21 1.54 -2.13
N LEU A 111 -7.17 1.81 -3.02
CA LEU A 111 -6.90 2.17 -4.40
C LEU A 111 -6.21 3.54 -4.51
N GLU A 112 -6.65 4.53 -3.73
CA GLU A 112 -6.02 5.85 -3.64
C GLU A 112 -4.59 5.76 -3.08
N TRP A 113 -4.36 4.88 -2.10
CA TRP A 113 -3.03 4.69 -1.48
C TRP A 113 -2.07 3.82 -2.28
N GLY A 114 -2.49 3.29 -3.42
CA GLY A 114 -1.57 2.68 -4.40
C GLY A 114 -1.81 1.22 -4.74
N PHE A 115 -2.81 0.55 -4.15
CA PHE A 115 -3.22 -0.77 -4.62
C PHE A 115 -3.81 -0.66 -6.03
N ASP A 116 -3.66 -1.70 -6.83
CA ASP A 116 -4.37 -1.86 -8.07
C ASP A 116 -5.58 -2.79 -7.86
N GLU A 117 -6.64 -2.64 -8.66
CA GLU A 117 -7.84 -3.50 -8.62
C GLU A 117 -7.46 -4.99 -8.74
N LYS A 118 -6.44 -5.28 -9.55
CA LYS A 118 -5.89 -6.64 -9.69
C LYS A 118 -5.24 -7.17 -8.41
N ASP A 119 -4.56 -6.30 -7.66
CA ASP A 119 -3.94 -6.66 -6.39
C ASP A 119 -5.03 -7.01 -5.36
N LEU A 120 -6.16 -6.29 -5.38
CA LEU A 120 -7.31 -6.49 -4.50
C LEU A 120 -8.27 -7.59 -5.00
N LYS A 121 -7.97 -8.23 -6.15
CA LYS A 121 -8.82 -9.25 -6.78
C LYS A 121 -10.26 -8.79 -7.02
N ILE A 122 -10.45 -7.50 -7.25
CA ILE A 122 -11.73 -6.93 -7.62
C ILE A 122 -11.98 -7.36 -9.08
N ASN A 123 -12.90 -8.29 -9.28
CA ASN A 123 -13.35 -8.70 -10.60
C ASN A 123 -14.34 -7.65 -11.10
N GLU A 124 -14.28 -7.32 -12.40
CA GLU A 124 -15.21 -6.38 -13.06
C GLU A 124 -16.68 -6.84 -12.97
N ASP A 125 -16.92 -8.11 -12.60
CA ASP A 125 -18.24 -8.71 -12.44
C ASP A 125 -18.91 -8.41 -11.09
N ILE A 126 -18.23 -7.76 -10.14
CA ILE A 126 -18.85 -7.34 -8.88
C ILE A 126 -19.53 -5.99 -9.12
N ASN A 127 -20.80 -6.07 -9.51
CA ASN A 127 -21.67 -4.91 -9.58
C ASN A 127 -22.04 -4.47 -8.15
N PHE A 128 -21.34 -3.46 -7.62
CA PHE A 128 -21.55 -2.92 -6.28
C PHE A 128 -22.94 -2.25 -6.11
N ASP A 129 -23.65 -1.94 -7.20
CA ASP A 129 -25.01 -1.40 -7.15
C ASP A 129 -26.03 -2.40 -6.60
N ASN A 130 -25.66 -3.68 -6.49
CA ASN A 130 -26.48 -4.76 -5.94
C ASN A 130 -26.08 -5.19 -4.52
N ILE A 131 -25.17 -4.50 -3.84
CA ILE A 131 -24.89 -4.76 -2.42
C ILE A 131 -26.03 -4.14 -1.63
N GLN A 132 -27.03 -4.96 -1.29
CA GLN A 132 -28.10 -4.60 -0.38
C GLN A 132 -27.50 -4.16 0.96
N SER A 133 -28.04 -3.07 1.52
CA SER A 133 -27.65 -2.60 2.83
C SER A 133 -27.84 -3.71 3.87
N THR A 134 -27.08 -3.68 4.97
CA THR A 134 -27.24 -4.63 6.09
C THR A 134 -28.66 -4.70 6.62
N GLU A 135 -29.45 -3.63 6.47
CA GLU A 135 -30.87 -3.59 6.83
C GLU A 135 -31.75 -4.49 5.94
N ASP A 136 -31.37 -4.72 4.68
CA ASP A 136 -32.09 -5.61 3.77
C ASP A 136 -31.75 -7.10 4.02
N ARG A 137 -30.58 -7.40 4.58
CA ARG A 137 -30.20 -8.78 4.95
C ARG A 137 -30.99 -9.32 6.14
N GLU A 138 -31.39 -8.44 7.09
CA GLU A 138 -32.19 -8.87 8.25
C GLU A 138 -33.62 -9.30 7.87
N LYS A 139 -34.11 -8.98 6.66
CA LYS A 139 -35.44 -9.32 6.19
C LYS A 139 -35.56 -10.67 5.46
N GLU A 140 -34.45 -11.32 5.13
CA GLU A 140 -34.46 -12.59 4.39
C GLU A 140 -34.30 -13.86 5.25
N PHE A 141 -34.26 -13.73 6.57
CA PHE A 141 -34.28 -14.92 7.42
C PHE A 141 -35.64 -15.62 7.31
N LYS A 142 -35.69 -16.72 6.59
CA LYS A 142 -36.87 -17.56 6.48
C LYS A 142 -36.95 -18.48 7.69
N ASN A 143 -38.05 -18.42 8.39
CA ASN A 143 -38.32 -19.40 9.44
C ASN A 143 -38.50 -20.77 8.82
N GLN A 144 -37.67 -21.72 9.20
CA GLN A 144 -37.83 -23.14 8.85
C GLN A 144 -38.30 -23.91 10.05
N THR A 145 -39.34 -24.71 9.84
CA THR A 145 -39.86 -25.61 10.88
C THR A 145 -39.10 -26.92 10.82
N VAL A 146 -38.38 -27.24 11.88
CA VAL A 146 -37.64 -28.51 12.04
C VAL A 146 -38.34 -29.38 13.07
N THR A 147 -38.54 -30.63 12.74
CA THR A 147 -39.18 -31.60 13.63
C THR A 147 -38.11 -32.55 14.22
N CYS A 148 -38.10 -32.67 15.54
CA CYS A 148 -37.20 -33.58 16.24
C CYS A 148 -37.52 -35.05 15.85
N PRO A 149 -36.54 -35.81 15.34
CA PRO A 149 -36.79 -37.20 14.92
C PRO A 149 -37.09 -38.16 16.08
N ASP A 150 -36.68 -37.83 17.32
CA ASP A 150 -36.84 -38.71 18.47
C ASP A 150 -38.16 -38.49 19.22
N CYS A 151 -38.66 -37.24 19.32
CA CYS A 151 -39.85 -36.95 20.11
C CYS A 151 -41.00 -36.31 19.29
N GLY A 152 -40.79 -36.03 17.99
CA GLY A 152 -41.82 -35.49 17.09
C GLY A 152 -42.21 -34.04 17.36
N LYS A 153 -41.58 -33.29 18.28
CA LYS A 153 -41.87 -31.88 18.51
C LYS A 153 -41.25 -31.04 17.41
N SER A 154 -42.03 -30.08 16.91
CA SER A 154 -41.58 -29.12 15.90
C SER A 154 -41.22 -27.77 16.57
N PHE A 155 -40.18 -27.14 16.05
CA PHE A 155 -39.72 -25.79 16.46
C PHE A 155 -39.26 -25.01 15.23
N GLU A 156 -39.40 -23.72 15.28
CA GLU A 156 -38.96 -22.83 14.22
C GLU A 156 -37.52 -22.38 14.47
N ILE A 157 -36.69 -22.44 13.41
CA ILE A 157 -35.35 -21.89 13.39
C ILE A 157 -35.26 -20.79 12.34
N GLN A 158 -34.53 -19.73 12.62
CA GLN A 158 -34.16 -18.71 11.65
C GLN A 158 -32.90 -19.18 10.91
N VAL A 159 -33.00 -19.26 9.58
CA VAL A 159 -31.90 -19.68 8.69
C VAL A 159 -31.60 -18.56 7.71
#